data_fb6863fc01e4ae715b89d96532fbbcc2
#
_entry.id   fb6863fc01e4ae715b89d96532fbbcc2
#
_cell.length_a   1.000
_cell.length_b   1.000
_cell.length_c   1.000
_cell.angle_alpha   90.00
_cell.angle_beta   90.00
_cell.angle_gamma   90.00
#
_symmetry.space_group_name_H-M   'P 1'
#
loop_
_entity.id
_entity.type
_entity.pdbx_description
1 polymer ?
#
loop_
_entity_poly.entity_id
_entity_poly.type
_entity_poly.pdbx_seq_one_letter_code
_entity_poly.pdbx_strand_id
1 'polypeptide(L)'
;MHAFRSHTCAELNKSNVGDMVRLSGWVHRIRDHGGILFIDLRDHYGITQVLCDPDSPVFAEMEKVRAEWCIRIDGNVKARDADLVNDKIPTGEVEVFVRDLEVLGASEELPLMVFGDQEYPEETRLKYRFLDLRREVMQENMKLRSDVVASMRKRMWEQDFREYQTPIITASSPEGARDFLVPSRLHPGKFYALPQAPQQFKQLMMVAGFDKYFQIAPCFRDEDPRADRSPTDFYQLDMEMSFVTQQDVFDTIQPVLKGVFEEFGGGRKVDQDWPQISYKEAALWYGTDKPDLRNPIKMQVVSDHFRSSGFAIFAKLLEQDGTEIRAIPAPTGGSRKFCDRMNKFAQEQGLPGMGYIFWRDKTADSVAQELGIPVKEAQAKLKSGEVEGGMEAAGPLAKNIGPERTEAIRQQLGLNVGDAAFFLGGKPKAFEAVAGRARNVIGEELGLLDKDRFAFAWIVDFPIFQMDDETGKLDFDHNPFSMPQGGMEALEGDPLAVRGYQFDLACNGYELVSGAIRNHKPEIMFKAFDLAGYGEDEVRKRFGGMVNAFQYGAPPHGGCAAGVDRIVMLLADQENIREVVMFPMNQRAEDLMMNAPNEPLNEQLRELHLRVIPQE
;
A
#
# COMPACT_ATOMS: atom_id res chain seq x y z
N MET A 1 -12.38 -40.10 24.96
CA MET A 1 -12.66 -38.89 24.19
C MET A 1 -11.89 -37.75 24.84
N HIS A 2 -11.30 -36.82 24.05
CA HIS A 2 -10.62 -35.66 24.61
C HIS A 2 -11.61 -34.80 25.44
N ALA A 3 -11.10 -34.05 26.44
CA ALA A 3 -11.96 -33.29 27.37
C ALA A 3 -12.85 -32.25 26.66
N PHE A 4 -12.36 -31.60 25.58
CA PHE A 4 -13.09 -30.51 24.91
C PHE A 4 -13.59 -30.87 23.51
N ARG A 5 -12.87 -31.64 22.70
CA ARG A 5 -13.33 -32.01 21.35
C ARG A 5 -12.70 -33.30 20.85
N SER A 6 -13.45 -34.10 20.10
CA SER A 6 -12.99 -35.25 19.34
C SER A 6 -12.68 -34.88 17.87
N HIS A 7 -13.42 -33.93 17.34
CA HIS A 7 -13.31 -33.40 15.96
C HIS A 7 -13.41 -31.88 15.96
N THR A 8 -12.90 -31.23 14.92
CA THR A 8 -13.16 -29.84 14.60
C THR A 8 -14.52 -29.69 13.89
N CYS A 9 -15.02 -28.46 13.79
CA CYS A 9 -16.28 -28.17 13.10
C CYS A 9 -16.19 -28.26 11.56
N ALA A 10 -15.06 -28.73 11.01
CA ALA A 10 -14.88 -28.96 9.57
C ALA A 10 -14.57 -30.42 9.20
N GLU A 11 -14.36 -31.30 10.19
CA GLU A 11 -13.86 -32.67 9.91
C GLU A 11 -14.96 -33.71 9.69
N LEU A 12 -16.19 -33.45 10.16
CA LEU A 12 -17.26 -34.42 10.05
C LEU A 12 -17.76 -34.61 8.61
N ASN A 13 -18.00 -35.87 8.27
CA ASN A 13 -18.50 -36.26 6.95
C ASN A 13 -19.33 -37.55 7.07
N LYS A 14 -19.83 -38.09 5.97
CA LYS A 14 -20.68 -39.31 5.93
C LYS A 14 -20.06 -40.53 6.62
N SER A 15 -18.72 -40.64 6.66
CA SER A 15 -18.08 -41.78 7.35
C SER A 15 -18.24 -41.76 8.87
N ASN A 16 -18.60 -40.63 9.44
CA ASN A 16 -18.84 -40.46 10.86
C ASN A 16 -20.30 -40.75 11.27
N VAL A 17 -21.20 -41.07 10.33
CA VAL A 17 -22.61 -41.34 10.63
C VAL A 17 -22.74 -42.53 11.60
N GLY A 18 -23.39 -42.26 12.72
CA GLY A 18 -23.56 -43.22 13.82
C GLY A 18 -22.54 -43.02 14.97
N ASP A 19 -21.49 -42.24 14.75
CA ASP A 19 -20.50 -41.95 15.80
C ASP A 19 -21.06 -40.97 16.85
N MET A 20 -20.63 -41.16 18.10
CA MET A 20 -20.77 -40.19 19.17
C MET A 20 -19.55 -39.26 19.12
N VAL A 21 -19.77 -37.98 18.84
CA VAL A 21 -18.70 -36.98 18.71
C VAL A 21 -18.83 -35.90 19.77
N ARG A 22 -17.72 -35.26 20.06
CA ARG A 22 -17.62 -34.06 20.91
C ARG A 22 -17.11 -32.90 20.08
N LEU A 23 -17.87 -31.80 20.03
CA LEU A 23 -17.52 -30.57 19.37
C LEU A 23 -17.48 -29.43 20.39
N SER A 24 -16.56 -28.51 20.20
CA SER A 24 -16.49 -27.24 20.95
C SER A 24 -16.33 -26.09 19.99
N GLY A 25 -17.05 -25.01 20.23
CA GLY A 25 -17.02 -23.82 19.39
C GLY A 25 -17.94 -22.73 19.88
N TRP A 26 -18.10 -21.72 19.07
CA TRP A 26 -18.98 -20.59 19.29
C TRP A 26 -20.31 -20.82 18.54
N VAL A 27 -21.38 -20.46 19.19
CA VAL A 27 -22.72 -20.48 18.59
C VAL A 27 -22.83 -19.34 17.57
N HIS A 28 -22.78 -19.68 16.30
CA HIS A 28 -22.79 -18.68 15.22
C HIS A 28 -24.20 -18.19 14.90
N ARG A 29 -25.15 -19.13 14.73
CA ARG A 29 -26.58 -18.85 14.50
C ARG A 29 -27.43 -19.86 15.23
N ILE A 30 -28.61 -19.39 15.67
CA ILE A 30 -29.67 -20.24 16.25
C ILE A 30 -30.94 -19.99 15.45
N ARG A 31 -31.61 -21.08 15.08
CA ARG A 31 -32.92 -21.07 14.40
C ARG A 31 -33.83 -22.06 15.12
N ASP A 32 -35.06 -21.63 15.44
CA ASP A 32 -36.10 -22.49 15.94
C ASP A 32 -37.09 -22.79 14.81
N HIS A 33 -37.27 -24.08 14.51
CA HIS A 33 -38.21 -24.56 13.53
C HIS A 33 -39.13 -25.61 14.16
N GLY A 34 -40.26 -25.14 14.68
CA GLY A 34 -41.28 -26.02 15.21
C GLY A 34 -40.87 -26.77 16.48
N GLY A 35 -40.04 -26.14 17.31
CA GLY A 35 -39.53 -26.70 18.56
C GLY A 35 -38.25 -27.52 18.42
N ILE A 36 -37.64 -27.55 17.25
CA ILE A 36 -36.29 -28.08 17.05
C ILE A 36 -35.32 -26.91 16.92
N LEU A 37 -34.29 -26.89 17.73
CA LEU A 37 -33.23 -25.87 17.67
C LEU A 37 -32.12 -26.30 16.70
N PHE A 38 -31.92 -25.52 15.66
CA PHE A 38 -30.82 -25.66 14.73
C PHE A 38 -29.75 -24.64 15.08
N ILE A 39 -28.55 -25.09 15.36
CA ILE A 39 -27.43 -24.26 15.76
C ILE A 39 -26.28 -24.50 14.82
N ASP A 40 -25.76 -23.43 14.23
CA ASP A 40 -24.52 -23.45 13.50
C ASP A 40 -23.39 -23.26 14.53
N LEU A 41 -22.67 -24.32 14.87
CA LEU A 41 -21.53 -24.29 15.77
C LEU A 41 -20.26 -24.05 14.97
N ARG A 42 -19.51 -22.99 15.29
CA ARG A 42 -18.30 -22.53 14.56
C ARG A 42 -17.06 -22.67 15.43
N ASP A 43 -16.00 -23.19 14.85
CA ASP A 43 -14.64 -23.05 15.37
C ASP A 43 -13.72 -22.38 14.33
N HIS A 44 -12.40 -22.43 14.55
CA HIS A 44 -11.42 -21.87 13.60
C HIS A 44 -11.44 -22.54 12.21
N TYR A 45 -11.84 -23.81 12.17
CA TYR A 45 -11.74 -24.64 10.97
C TYR A 45 -13.00 -24.61 10.10
N GLY A 46 -14.17 -24.34 10.71
CA GLY A 46 -15.41 -24.31 9.96
C GLY A 46 -16.67 -24.29 10.83
N ILE A 47 -17.76 -24.71 10.21
CA ILE A 47 -19.09 -24.72 10.83
C ILE A 47 -19.70 -26.12 10.70
N THR A 48 -20.27 -26.63 11.80
CA THR A 48 -21.10 -27.83 11.80
C THR A 48 -22.49 -27.49 12.32
N GLN A 49 -23.52 -27.90 11.62
CA GLN A 49 -24.88 -27.78 12.13
C GLN A 49 -25.13 -28.83 13.23
N VAL A 50 -25.58 -28.38 14.39
CA VAL A 50 -26.01 -29.22 15.48
C VAL A 50 -27.50 -29.00 15.73
N LEU A 51 -28.23 -30.08 16.06
CA LEU A 51 -29.67 -30.07 16.32
C LEU A 51 -29.94 -30.49 17.75
N CYS A 52 -30.84 -29.77 18.40
CA CYS A 52 -31.39 -30.18 19.68
C CYS A 52 -32.91 -30.29 19.54
N ASP A 53 -33.39 -31.51 19.62
CA ASP A 53 -34.82 -31.83 19.60
C ASP A 53 -35.38 -31.87 21.03
N PRO A 54 -36.74 -31.83 21.23
CA PRO A 54 -37.35 -31.87 22.55
C PRO A 54 -37.08 -33.17 23.32
N ASP A 55 -36.67 -34.24 22.64
CA ASP A 55 -36.30 -35.51 23.27
C ASP A 55 -34.86 -35.51 23.79
N SER A 56 -34.11 -34.46 23.51
CA SER A 56 -32.75 -34.29 24.04
C SER A 56 -32.80 -33.97 25.54
N PRO A 57 -32.00 -34.65 26.39
CA PRO A 57 -31.99 -34.40 27.84
C PRO A 57 -31.53 -32.97 28.20
N VAL A 58 -30.89 -32.24 27.28
CA VAL A 58 -30.37 -30.90 27.50
C VAL A 58 -31.14 -29.81 26.74
N PHE A 59 -32.33 -30.12 26.22
CA PHE A 59 -33.10 -29.17 25.42
C PHE A 59 -33.40 -27.87 26.17
N ALA A 60 -33.88 -27.96 27.43
CA ALA A 60 -34.20 -26.80 28.26
C ALA A 60 -32.97 -25.88 28.57
N GLU A 61 -31.77 -26.45 28.56
CA GLU A 61 -30.52 -25.68 28.69
C GLU A 61 -30.09 -25.09 27.36
N MET A 62 -30.29 -25.80 26.26
CA MET A 62 -29.99 -25.33 24.92
C MET A 62 -30.86 -24.14 24.52
N GLU A 63 -32.11 -24.04 24.96
CA GLU A 63 -32.99 -22.88 24.73
C GLU A 63 -32.45 -21.58 25.35
N LYS A 64 -31.60 -21.68 26.37
CA LYS A 64 -30.95 -20.51 27.03
C LYS A 64 -29.72 -20.02 26.32
N VAL A 65 -29.12 -20.82 25.47
CA VAL A 65 -27.92 -20.50 24.73
C VAL A 65 -28.15 -19.33 23.77
N ARG A 66 -27.17 -18.44 23.62
CA ARG A 66 -27.24 -17.26 22.76
C ARG A 66 -26.07 -17.24 21.78
N ALA A 67 -26.19 -16.40 20.77
CA ALA A 67 -25.13 -16.19 19.79
C ALA A 67 -23.80 -15.85 20.48
N GLU A 68 -22.72 -16.39 19.92
CA GLU A 68 -21.34 -16.22 20.39
C GLU A 68 -21.07 -16.79 21.80
N TRP A 69 -21.96 -17.55 22.38
CA TRP A 69 -21.61 -18.39 23.53
C TRP A 69 -20.64 -19.49 23.09
N CYS A 70 -19.59 -19.72 23.85
CA CYS A 70 -18.68 -20.85 23.65
C CYS A 70 -19.27 -22.07 24.38
N ILE A 71 -19.56 -23.10 23.62
CA ILE A 71 -20.19 -24.34 24.16
C ILE A 71 -19.40 -25.57 23.73
N ARG A 72 -19.54 -26.63 24.53
CA ARG A 72 -19.18 -28.01 24.18
C ARG A 72 -20.46 -28.84 24.08
N ILE A 73 -20.58 -29.62 23.03
CA ILE A 73 -21.68 -30.57 22.87
C ILE A 73 -21.12 -31.97 22.64
N ASP A 74 -21.85 -32.98 23.15
CA ASP A 74 -21.70 -34.36 22.73
C ASP A 74 -22.96 -34.75 21.96
N GLY A 75 -22.82 -35.43 20.84
CA GLY A 75 -23.96 -35.78 20.02
C GLY A 75 -23.70 -36.86 18.99
N ASN A 76 -24.77 -37.44 18.47
CA ASN A 76 -24.72 -38.47 17.43
C ASN A 76 -24.71 -37.81 16.02
N VAL A 77 -23.80 -38.22 15.19
CA VAL A 77 -23.72 -37.78 13.79
C VAL A 77 -24.80 -38.52 12.99
N LYS A 78 -25.59 -37.78 12.22
CA LYS A 78 -26.56 -38.30 11.26
C LYS A 78 -26.33 -37.72 9.88
N ALA A 79 -26.64 -38.48 8.83
CA ALA A 79 -26.68 -37.96 7.49
C ALA A 79 -27.89 -37.04 7.31
N ARG A 80 -27.75 -35.97 6.59
CA ARG A 80 -28.87 -35.14 6.11
C ARG A 80 -29.58 -35.84 4.96
N ASP A 81 -30.86 -35.59 4.80
CA ASP A 81 -31.60 -35.98 3.61
C ASP A 81 -31.00 -35.24 2.38
N ALA A 82 -31.07 -35.85 1.21
CA ALA A 82 -30.40 -35.37 0.01
C ALA A 82 -30.81 -33.93 -0.40
N ASP A 83 -32.06 -33.57 -0.13
CA ASP A 83 -32.61 -32.22 -0.38
C ASP A 83 -32.29 -31.19 0.72
N LEU A 84 -31.70 -31.61 1.83
CA LEU A 84 -31.27 -30.78 2.95
C LEU A 84 -29.73 -30.61 3.05
N VAL A 85 -28.98 -31.20 2.14
CA VAL A 85 -27.50 -31.01 2.06
C VAL A 85 -27.18 -29.55 1.87
N ASN A 86 -26.19 -29.03 2.61
CA ASN A 86 -25.74 -27.66 2.54
C ASN A 86 -24.32 -27.60 1.98
N ASP A 87 -24.17 -27.37 0.68
CA ASP A 87 -22.88 -27.32 -0.01
C ASP A 87 -22.02 -26.10 0.40
N LYS A 88 -22.56 -25.16 1.18
CA LYS A 88 -21.83 -23.98 1.64
C LYS A 88 -20.92 -24.21 2.84
N ILE A 89 -21.05 -25.34 3.51
CA ILE A 89 -20.21 -25.70 4.66
C ILE A 89 -19.57 -27.06 4.46
N PRO A 90 -18.32 -27.26 4.92
CA PRO A 90 -17.58 -28.53 4.71
C PRO A 90 -18.30 -29.76 5.25
N THR A 91 -19.06 -29.62 6.34
CA THR A 91 -19.80 -30.70 7.01
C THR A 91 -21.26 -30.79 6.57
N GLY A 92 -21.63 -30.15 5.45
CA GLY A 92 -23.04 -29.97 5.06
C GLY A 92 -23.82 -31.23 4.70
N GLU A 93 -23.16 -32.37 4.53
CA GLU A 93 -23.79 -33.67 4.32
C GLU A 93 -24.29 -34.36 5.61
N VAL A 94 -23.83 -33.86 6.77
CA VAL A 94 -24.13 -34.41 8.08
C VAL A 94 -24.63 -33.34 9.06
N GLU A 95 -25.18 -33.76 10.16
CA GLU A 95 -25.58 -32.94 11.28
C GLU A 95 -25.46 -33.73 12.59
N VAL A 96 -25.32 -33.03 13.73
CA VAL A 96 -25.07 -33.66 15.01
C VAL A 96 -26.28 -33.47 15.94
N PHE A 97 -26.90 -34.56 16.38
CA PHE A 97 -27.98 -34.55 17.33
C PHE A 97 -27.45 -34.50 18.76
N VAL A 98 -27.65 -33.38 19.43
CA VAL A 98 -27.08 -33.08 20.74
C VAL A 98 -27.67 -33.98 21.84
N ARG A 99 -26.79 -34.52 22.71
CA ARG A 99 -27.15 -35.36 23.86
C ARG A 99 -26.59 -34.85 25.19
N ASP A 100 -25.50 -34.06 25.13
CA ASP A 100 -24.92 -33.40 26.29
C ASP A 100 -24.46 -31.99 25.91
N LEU A 101 -24.51 -31.07 26.88
CA LEU A 101 -24.16 -29.67 26.71
C LEU A 101 -23.36 -29.18 27.91
N GLU A 102 -22.27 -28.49 27.65
CA GLU A 102 -21.56 -27.69 28.64
C GLU A 102 -21.32 -26.27 28.08
N VAL A 103 -21.74 -25.25 28.83
CA VAL A 103 -21.42 -23.86 28.53
C VAL A 103 -20.01 -23.58 29.05
N LEU A 104 -19.07 -23.45 28.14
CA LEU A 104 -17.67 -23.14 28.44
C LEU A 104 -17.46 -21.65 28.75
N GLY A 105 -18.24 -20.78 28.09
CA GLY A 105 -18.21 -19.34 28.32
C GLY A 105 -19.44 -18.67 27.73
N ALA A 106 -20.25 -18.08 28.59
CA ALA A 106 -21.38 -17.27 28.14
C ALA A 106 -20.91 -15.90 27.62
N SER A 107 -21.64 -15.36 26.65
CA SER A 107 -21.42 -14.00 26.13
C SER A 107 -22.46 -13.05 26.69
N GLU A 108 -22.07 -11.84 26.96
CA GLU A 108 -22.98 -10.71 27.15
C GLU A 108 -23.61 -10.27 25.83
N GLU A 109 -24.41 -9.21 25.85
CA GLU A 109 -24.94 -8.60 24.63
C GLU A 109 -23.80 -8.12 23.73
N LEU A 110 -23.86 -8.52 22.46
CA LEU A 110 -22.77 -8.25 21.51
C LEU A 110 -22.78 -6.79 21.05
N PRO A 111 -21.66 -6.06 21.22
CA PRO A 111 -21.53 -4.69 20.72
C PRO A 111 -21.44 -4.62 19.19
N LEU A 112 -21.10 -5.73 18.54
CA LEU A 112 -21.11 -5.92 17.09
C LEU A 112 -21.50 -7.37 16.76
N MET A 113 -22.17 -7.56 15.64
CA MET A 113 -22.50 -8.90 15.16
C MET A 113 -21.31 -9.52 14.43
N VAL A 114 -21.04 -10.78 14.71
CA VAL A 114 -19.93 -11.52 14.10
C VAL A 114 -20.30 -12.05 12.71
N PHE A 115 -21.58 -12.23 12.43
CA PHE A 115 -22.08 -12.73 11.15
C PHE A 115 -22.89 -11.66 10.40
N GLY A 116 -22.99 -11.81 9.07
CA GLY A 116 -23.68 -10.87 8.18
C GLY A 116 -22.77 -9.73 7.70
N ASP A 117 -23.33 -8.90 6.80
CA ASP A 117 -22.60 -7.87 6.08
C ASP A 117 -22.74 -6.48 6.73
N GLN A 118 -23.19 -6.42 7.98
CA GLN A 118 -23.35 -5.15 8.68
C GLN A 118 -22.02 -4.49 8.93
N GLU A 119 -21.91 -3.23 8.52
CA GLU A 119 -20.76 -2.37 8.81
C GLU A 119 -20.87 -1.76 10.21
N TYR A 120 -19.72 -1.61 10.85
CA TYR A 120 -19.58 -0.97 12.15
C TYR A 120 -18.49 0.09 12.11
N PRO A 121 -18.61 1.18 12.92
CA PRO A 121 -17.56 2.18 13.04
C PRO A 121 -16.23 1.53 13.43
N GLU A 122 -15.14 2.01 12.84
CA GLU A 122 -13.80 1.48 13.08
C GLU A 122 -13.46 1.45 14.58
N GLU A 123 -13.79 2.49 15.34
CA GLU A 123 -13.54 2.53 16.79
C GLU A 123 -14.21 1.38 17.53
N THR A 124 -15.44 1.01 17.17
CA THR A 124 -16.14 -0.14 17.78
C THR A 124 -15.42 -1.44 17.42
N ARG A 125 -15.04 -1.61 16.17
CA ARG A 125 -14.32 -2.79 15.69
C ARG A 125 -12.95 -2.94 16.37
N LEU A 126 -12.22 -1.85 16.56
CA LEU A 126 -10.91 -1.86 17.23
C LEU A 126 -11.02 -2.10 18.73
N LYS A 127 -12.01 -1.51 19.39
CA LYS A 127 -12.27 -1.72 20.83
C LYS A 127 -12.64 -3.17 21.15
N TYR A 128 -13.43 -3.78 20.26
CA TYR A 128 -13.86 -5.18 20.39
C TYR A 128 -13.20 -6.06 19.32
N ARG A 129 -11.91 -5.83 19.05
CA ARG A 129 -11.17 -6.48 17.97
C ARG A 129 -11.21 -8.01 18.06
N PHE A 130 -11.23 -8.57 19.25
CA PHE A 130 -11.40 -10.01 19.47
C PHE A 130 -12.74 -10.58 18.97
N LEU A 131 -13.81 -9.77 18.88
CA LEU A 131 -15.06 -10.13 18.23
C LEU A 131 -15.00 -9.90 16.71
N ASP A 132 -14.46 -8.76 16.29
CA ASP A 132 -14.29 -8.44 14.88
C ASP A 132 -13.43 -9.50 14.16
N LEU A 133 -12.37 -10.00 14.81
CA LEU A 133 -11.53 -11.09 14.32
C LEU A 133 -12.27 -12.45 14.18
N ARG A 134 -13.47 -12.61 14.74
CA ARG A 134 -14.31 -13.80 14.50
C ARG A 134 -15.08 -13.72 13.19
N ARG A 135 -15.19 -12.55 12.57
CA ARG A 135 -15.89 -12.37 11.28
C ARG A 135 -15.11 -13.08 10.17
N GLU A 136 -15.83 -13.66 9.21
CA GLU A 136 -15.27 -14.47 8.15
C GLU A 136 -14.17 -13.73 7.36
N VAL A 137 -14.46 -12.50 6.90
CA VAL A 137 -13.49 -11.66 6.17
C VAL A 137 -12.20 -11.43 6.97
N MET A 138 -12.32 -11.19 8.28
CA MET A 138 -11.16 -10.97 9.14
C MET A 138 -10.35 -12.26 9.34
N GLN A 139 -11.02 -13.42 9.48
CA GLN A 139 -10.36 -14.72 9.55
C GLN A 139 -9.58 -15.01 8.25
N GLU A 140 -10.19 -14.75 7.10
CA GLU A 140 -9.56 -14.92 5.80
C GLU A 140 -8.35 -14.02 5.62
N ASN A 141 -8.45 -12.73 5.99
CA ASN A 141 -7.34 -11.78 5.92
C ASN A 141 -6.16 -12.21 6.80
N MET A 142 -6.43 -12.66 8.05
CA MET A 142 -5.37 -13.09 8.96
C MET A 142 -4.73 -14.40 8.51
N LYS A 143 -5.50 -15.33 7.96
CA LYS A 143 -4.99 -16.56 7.36
C LYS A 143 -4.12 -16.24 6.13
N LEU A 144 -4.61 -15.40 5.22
CA LEU A 144 -3.85 -14.94 4.06
C LEU A 144 -2.51 -14.34 4.49
N ARG A 145 -2.51 -13.45 5.50
CA ARG A 145 -1.29 -12.87 6.05
C ARG A 145 -0.29 -13.95 6.51
N SER A 146 -0.77 -14.93 7.27
CA SER A 146 0.05 -16.04 7.76
C SER A 146 0.66 -16.85 6.62
N ASP A 147 -0.17 -17.20 5.64
CA ASP A 147 0.23 -18.02 4.49
C ASP A 147 1.22 -17.26 3.57
N VAL A 148 1.01 -15.96 3.34
CA VAL A 148 1.92 -15.08 2.60
C VAL A 148 3.30 -15.03 3.28
N VAL A 149 3.36 -14.83 4.60
CA VAL A 149 4.63 -14.81 5.35
C VAL A 149 5.33 -16.17 5.27
N ALA A 150 4.59 -17.28 5.38
CA ALA A 150 5.15 -18.62 5.23
C ALA A 150 5.73 -18.85 3.82
N SER A 151 5.02 -18.40 2.78
CA SER A 151 5.48 -18.48 1.39
C SER A 151 6.73 -17.64 1.14
N MET A 152 6.79 -16.40 1.68
CA MET A 152 7.98 -15.55 1.61
C MET A 152 9.20 -16.26 2.22
N ARG A 153 9.06 -16.80 3.45
CA ARG A 153 10.14 -17.53 4.12
C ARG A 153 10.63 -18.71 3.31
N LYS A 154 9.69 -19.53 2.81
CA LYS A 154 10.01 -20.69 1.99
C LYS A 154 10.85 -20.31 0.76
N ARG A 155 10.43 -19.27 0.03
CA ARG A 155 11.09 -18.79 -1.18
C ARG A 155 12.47 -18.18 -0.90
N MET A 156 12.66 -17.55 0.26
CA MET A 156 13.97 -17.05 0.68
C MET A 156 14.92 -18.19 1.04
N TRP A 157 14.46 -19.21 1.75
CA TRP A 157 15.27 -20.40 2.06
C TRP A 157 15.65 -21.19 0.80
N GLU A 158 14.78 -21.29 -0.19
CA GLU A 158 15.06 -21.91 -1.48
C GLU A 158 16.18 -21.20 -2.27
N GLN A 159 16.48 -19.95 -1.95
CA GLN A 159 17.60 -19.18 -2.48
C GLN A 159 18.81 -19.11 -1.55
N ASP A 160 18.93 -20.04 -0.60
CA ASP A 160 20.03 -20.15 0.38
C ASP A 160 20.15 -18.99 1.37
N PHE A 161 19.13 -18.17 1.55
CA PHE A 161 19.11 -17.19 2.62
C PHE A 161 18.94 -17.87 3.98
N ARG A 162 19.44 -17.21 5.02
CA ARG A 162 19.23 -17.59 6.42
C ARG A 162 18.49 -16.50 7.15
N GLU A 163 17.49 -16.88 7.96
CA GLU A 163 16.74 -15.95 8.79
C GLU A 163 17.52 -15.68 10.08
N TYR A 164 17.95 -14.43 10.28
CA TYR A 164 18.63 -13.97 11.48
C TYR A 164 17.85 -12.83 12.11
N GLN A 165 17.83 -12.79 13.44
CA GLN A 165 17.14 -11.76 14.20
C GLN A 165 18.11 -10.65 14.59
N THR A 166 17.60 -9.41 14.61
CA THR A 166 18.32 -8.22 15.04
C THR A 166 17.70 -7.65 16.32
N PRO A 167 18.44 -6.83 17.09
CA PRO A 167 17.93 -6.25 18.32
C PRO A 167 16.69 -5.37 18.10
N ILE A 168 15.70 -5.48 19.00
CA ILE A 168 14.50 -4.62 19.03
C ILE A 168 14.73 -3.39 19.91
N ILE A 169 15.67 -3.41 20.84
CA ILE A 169 16.08 -2.25 21.63
C ILE A 169 17.51 -1.90 21.23
N THR A 170 17.72 -0.70 20.72
CA THR A 170 18.99 -0.25 20.15
C THR A 170 19.22 1.24 20.37
N ALA A 171 20.19 1.82 19.68
CA ALA A 171 20.38 3.26 19.64
C ALA A 171 19.44 3.91 18.63
N SER A 172 19.12 5.20 18.84
CA SER A 172 18.43 6.03 17.85
C SER A 172 19.18 6.01 16.53
N SER A 173 18.43 5.84 15.43
CA SER A 173 18.95 5.85 14.07
C SER A 173 18.17 6.87 13.25
N PRO A 174 18.81 7.94 12.77
CA PRO A 174 18.12 8.98 12.01
C PRO A 174 17.87 8.51 10.56
N GLU A 175 16.85 7.69 10.37
CA GLU A 175 16.45 7.14 9.06
C GLU A 175 15.23 7.89 8.47
N GLY A 176 14.95 9.11 8.93
CA GLY A 176 13.92 9.99 8.39
C GLY A 176 12.61 10.03 9.16
N ALA A 177 12.22 8.99 9.88
CA ALA A 177 11.06 8.99 10.78
C ALA A 177 11.45 9.40 12.22
N ARG A 178 10.46 9.65 13.08
CA ARG A 178 10.69 9.82 14.52
C ARG A 178 10.82 8.46 15.20
N ASP A 179 11.75 8.37 16.17
CA ASP A 179 11.98 7.16 16.95
C ASP A 179 11.00 7.06 18.13
N PHE A 180 10.57 5.84 18.44
CA PHE A 180 10.04 5.53 19.77
C PHE A 180 11.19 5.37 20.76
N LEU A 181 11.23 6.17 21.81
CA LEU A 181 12.28 6.17 22.82
C LEU A 181 11.90 5.36 24.05
N VAL A 182 12.82 4.50 24.50
CA VAL A 182 12.66 3.67 25.69
C VAL A 182 13.68 4.12 26.76
N PRO A 183 13.26 4.66 27.90
CA PRO A 183 14.18 5.15 28.91
C PRO A 183 14.97 4.02 29.58
N SER A 184 16.24 4.27 29.88
CA SER A 184 17.11 3.31 30.54
C SER A 184 17.08 3.50 32.07
N ARG A 185 16.66 2.47 32.81
CA ARG A 185 16.72 2.46 34.28
C ARG A 185 18.17 2.48 34.80
N LEU A 186 19.09 1.82 34.10
CA LEU A 186 20.49 1.70 34.54
C LEU A 186 21.34 2.93 34.20
N HIS A 187 20.91 3.75 33.26
CA HIS A 187 21.63 4.92 32.80
C HIS A 187 20.71 6.13 32.80
N PRO A 188 20.57 6.85 33.95
CA PRO A 188 19.68 8.00 34.07
C PRO A 188 19.90 9.04 32.96
N GLY A 189 18.81 9.54 32.36
CA GLY A 189 18.84 10.51 31.28
C GLY A 189 19.27 9.95 29.90
N LYS A 190 19.49 8.62 29.78
CA LYS A 190 19.75 7.96 28.51
C LYS A 190 18.58 7.09 28.09
N PHE A 191 18.41 6.97 26.78
CA PHE A 191 17.32 6.23 26.15
C PHE A 191 17.86 5.23 25.14
N TYR A 192 17.19 4.11 25.06
CA TYR A 192 17.21 3.25 23.88
C TYR A 192 16.15 3.74 22.89
N ALA A 193 16.22 3.28 21.66
CA ALA A 193 15.17 3.46 20.66
C ALA A 193 14.67 2.10 20.15
N LEU A 194 13.41 2.06 19.69
CA LEU A 194 12.92 0.96 18.88
C LEU A 194 13.41 1.17 17.43
N PRO A 195 13.80 0.10 16.69
CA PRO A 195 14.41 0.25 15.38
C PRO A 195 13.35 0.64 14.33
N GLN A 196 13.65 1.66 13.54
CA GLN A 196 12.83 2.04 12.38
C GLN A 196 12.88 0.98 11.27
N ALA A 197 14.02 0.33 11.14
CA ALA A 197 14.33 -0.83 10.33
C ALA A 197 15.67 -1.42 10.82
N PRO A 198 16.01 -2.68 10.52
CA PRO A 198 17.30 -3.28 10.91
C PRO A 198 18.48 -2.84 10.03
N GLN A 199 18.42 -1.64 9.43
CA GLN A 199 19.34 -1.18 8.38
C GLN A 199 20.82 -1.28 8.78
N GLN A 200 21.19 -0.75 9.94
CA GLN A 200 22.59 -0.79 10.36
C GLN A 200 23.04 -2.22 10.67
N PHE A 201 22.20 -3.02 11.32
CA PHE A 201 22.53 -4.39 11.72
C PHE A 201 22.72 -5.30 10.51
N LYS A 202 21.87 -5.19 9.48
CA LYS A 202 22.03 -6.03 8.29
C LYS A 202 23.32 -5.72 7.53
N GLN A 203 23.72 -4.44 7.47
CA GLN A 203 25.02 -4.06 6.91
C GLN A 203 26.20 -4.57 7.76
N LEU A 204 26.08 -4.50 9.10
CA LEU A 204 27.08 -5.08 10.02
C LEU A 204 27.20 -6.59 9.85
N MET A 205 26.11 -7.31 9.55
CA MET A 205 26.19 -8.75 9.24
C MET A 205 27.02 -9.02 7.98
N MET A 206 26.89 -8.18 6.94
CA MET A 206 27.73 -8.31 5.74
C MET A 206 29.21 -8.09 6.06
N VAL A 207 29.54 -7.08 6.89
CA VAL A 207 30.89 -6.85 7.38
C VAL A 207 31.39 -8.03 8.24
N ALA A 208 30.49 -8.66 8.99
CA ALA A 208 30.81 -9.85 9.81
C ALA A 208 31.00 -11.13 8.97
N GLY A 209 30.86 -11.08 7.64
CA GLY A 209 31.09 -12.20 6.74
C GLY A 209 29.86 -13.08 6.49
N PHE A 210 28.66 -12.64 6.87
CA PHE A 210 27.43 -13.31 6.44
C PHE A 210 27.13 -12.90 4.99
N ASP A 211 26.76 -13.86 4.16
CA ASP A 211 26.63 -13.63 2.72
C ASP A 211 25.19 -13.28 2.33
N LYS A 212 24.21 -13.98 2.90
CA LYS A 212 22.79 -13.82 2.60
C LYS A 212 21.96 -13.83 3.90
N TYR A 213 21.35 -12.71 4.20
CA TYR A 213 20.50 -12.48 5.36
C TYR A 213 19.09 -12.13 4.94
N PHE A 214 18.12 -12.64 5.69
CA PHE A 214 16.77 -12.07 5.72
C PHE A 214 16.14 -12.20 7.10
N GLN A 215 15.09 -11.44 7.35
CA GLN A 215 14.14 -11.66 8.44
C GLN A 215 12.76 -11.04 8.11
N ILE A 216 11.71 -11.54 8.75
CA ILE A 216 10.45 -10.83 8.85
C ILE A 216 10.58 -9.87 10.02
N ALA A 217 11.04 -8.65 9.72
CA ALA A 217 11.49 -7.68 10.72
C ALA A 217 10.33 -6.83 11.26
N PRO A 218 10.14 -6.74 12.58
CA PRO A 218 9.31 -5.70 13.18
C PRO A 218 10.03 -4.34 13.06
N CYS A 219 9.30 -3.34 12.57
CA CYS A 219 9.78 -1.98 12.38
C CYS A 219 8.87 -1.01 13.14
N PHE A 220 9.44 0.03 13.72
CA PHE A 220 8.72 0.98 14.58
C PHE A 220 9.00 2.40 14.13
N ARG A 221 7.95 3.15 13.78
CA ARG A 221 8.07 4.55 13.37
C ARG A 221 6.95 5.37 14.00
N ASP A 222 7.29 6.48 14.63
CA ASP A 222 6.32 7.45 15.12
C ASP A 222 5.97 8.40 13.96
N GLU A 223 5.01 8.00 13.17
CA GLU A 223 4.57 8.71 11.95
C GLU A 223 3.08 9.02 11.98
N ASP A 224 2.67 9.98 11.15
CA ASP A 224 1.26 10.33 11.01
C ASP A 224 0.50 9.17 10.36
N PRO A 225 -0.65 8.80 10.92
CA PRO A 225 -1.43 7.66 10.47
C PRO A 225 -2.10 7.92 9.12
N ARG A 226 -2.11 6.89 8.26
CA ARG A 226 -2.83 6.87 6.98
C ARG A 226 -3.49 5.51 6.79
N ALA A 227 -4.38 5.39 5.81
CA ALA A 227 -5.02 4.12 5.51
C ALA A 227 -4.03 3.04 5.01
N ASP A 228 -2.99 3.47 4.29
CA ASP A 228 -1.93 2.63 3.71
C ASP A 228 -0.66 2.49 4.59
N ARG A 229 -0.72 3.00 5.84
CA ARG A 229 0.44 3.02 6.76
C ARG A 229 0.01 2.83 8.22
N SER A 230 0.66 1.91 8.91
CA SER A 230 0.55 1.83 10.36
C SER A 230 1.18 3.06 11.02
N PRO A 231 0.56 3.62 12.08
CA PRO A 231 1.12 4.77 12.78
C PRO A 231 2.29 4.42 13.71
N THR A 232 2.52 3.14 14.01
CA THR A 232 3.48 2.71 15.04
C THR A 232 4.39 1.59 14.58
N ASP A 233 3.85 0.39 14.39
CA ASP A 233 4.59 -0.81 14.05
C ASP A 233 4.08 -1.46 12.78
N PHE A 234 4.98 -2.08 12.05
CA PHE A 234 4.71 -2.82 10.81
C PHE A 234 5.81 -3.86 10.58
N TYR A 235 5.58 -4.74 9.61
CA TYR A 235 6.52 -5.82 9.31
C TYR A 235 7.07 -5.71 7.89
N GLN A 236 8.36 -6.02 7.75
CA GLN A 236 9.05 -6.09 6.46
C GLN A 236 9.69 -7.46 6.27
N LEU A 237 9.63 -7.98 5.04
CA LEU A 237 10.64 -8.94 4.58
C LEU A 237 11.90 -8.13 4.28
N ASP A 238 12.83 -8.13 5.20
CA ASP A 238 14.10 -7.42 5.10
C ASP A 238 15.21 -8.37 4.67
N MET A 239 16.04 -7.97 3.70
CA MET A 239 17.13 -8.79 3.19
C MET A 239 18.37 -7.97 2.83
N GLU A 240 19.55 -8.62 2.92
CA GLU A 240 20.82 -8.05 2.51
C GLU A 240 21.75 -9.14 1.99
N MET A 241 22.58 -8.82 0.99
CA MET A 241 23.54 -9.74 0.37
C MET A 241 24.89 -9.06 0.17
N SER A 242 25.98 -9.85 0.31
CA SER A 242 27.35 -9.42 0.00
C SER A 242 27.71 -9.70 -1.46
N PHE A 243 28.62 -8.90 -2.01
CA PHE A 243 29.22 -9.06 -3.35
C PHE A 243 28.19 -9.03 -4.49
N VAL A 244 27.24 -8.12 -4.42
CA VAL A 244 26.13 -7.99 -5.38
C VAL A 244 26.05 -6.64 -6.04
N THR A 245 25.47 -6.64 -7.24
CA THR A 245 25.03 -5.46 -7.97
C THR A 245 23.53 -5.22 -7.75
N GLN A 246 23.01 -4.10 -8.21
CA GLN A 246 21.59 -3.79 -8.18
C GLN A 246 20.74 -4.85 -8.90
N GLN A 247 21.23 -5.35 -10.05
CA GLN A 247 20.51 -6.38 -10.81
C GLN A 247 20.44 -7.71 -10.04
N ASP A 248 21.49 -8.09 -9.32
CA ASP A 248 21.47 -9.31 -8.50
C ASP A 248 20.40 -9.23 -7.38
N VAL A 249 20.20 -8.03 -6.81
CA VAL A 249 19.11 -7.82 -5.85
C VAL A 249 17.75 -7.98 -6.51
N PHE A 250 17.54 -7.43 -7.72
CA PHE A 250 16.29 -7.60 -8.47
C PHE A 250 16.04 -9.06 -8.81
N ASP A 251 17.04 -9.76 -9.33
CA ASP A 251 16.97 -11.17 -9.71
C ASP A 251 16.66 -12.08 -8.51
N THR A 252 16.97 -11.62 -7.29
CA THR A 252 16.69 -12.34 -6.05
C THR A 252 15.27 -12.08 -5.54
N ILE A 253 14.85 -10.83 -5.40
CA ILE A 253 13.57 -10.49 -4.75
C ILE A 253 12.37 -10.60 -5.71
N GLN A 254 12.56 -10.35 -7.00
CA GLN A 254 11.49 -10.42 -7.97
C GLN A 254 10.82 -11.80 -8.06
N PRO A 255 11.54 -12.94 -8.13
CA PRO A 255 10.92 -14.26 -8.11
C PRO A 255 10.15 -14.56 -6.82
N VAL A 256 10.60 -14.04 -5.68
CA VAL A 256 9.92 -14.20 -4.39
C VAL A 256 8.56 -13.51 -4.43
N LEU A 257 8.55 -12.22 -4.77
CA LEU A 257 7.30 -11.45 -4.79
C LEU A 257 6.37 -11.91 -5.91
N LYS A 258 6.89 -12.15 -7.12
CA LYS A 258 6.10 -12.68 -8.22
C LYS A 258 5.39 -13.97 -7.82
N GLY A 259 6.11 -14.92 -7.23
CA GLY A 259 5.54 -16.17 -6.78
C GLY A 259 4.49 -15.99 -5.68
N VAL A 260 4.66 -15.05 -4.75
CA VAL A 260 3.66 -14.72 -3.74
C VAL A 260 2.39 -14.14 -4.38
N PHE A 261 2.52 -13.22 -5.33
CA PHE A 261 1.36 -12.63 -6.01
C PHE A 261 0.65 -13.64 -6.94
N GLU A 262 1.38 -14.55 -7.58
CA GLU A 262 0.80 -15.64 -8.37
C GLU A 262 0.05 -16.65 -7.49
N GLU A 263 0.58 -16.97 -6.30
CA GLU A 263 0.00 -17.94 -5.35
C GLU A 263 -1.26 -17.39 -4.66
N PHE A 264 -1.26 -16.10 -4.27
CA PHE A 264 -2.31 -15.50 -3.44
C PHE A 264 -3.12 -14.40 -4.13
N GLY A 265 -2.85 -14.10 -5.39
CA GLY A 265 -3.49 -12.99 -6.11
C GLY A 265 -4.94 -13.22 -6.53
N GLY A 266 -5.58 -14.34 -6.14
CA GLY A 266 -7.00 -14.60 -6.45
C GLY A 266 -7.30 -14.73 -7.95
N GLY A 267 -6.32 -15.16 -8.75
CA GLY A 267 -6.45 -15.32 -10.21
C GLY A 267 -6.22 -14.02 -11.00
N ARG A 268 -5.94 -12.90 -10.34
CA ARG A 268 -5.55 -11.66 -11.02
C ARG A 268 -4.22 -11.84 -11.74
N LYS A 269 -4.08 -11.20 -12.90
CA LYS A 269 -2.88 -11.30 -13.73
C LYS A 269 -1.69 -10.64 -13.05
N VAL A 270 -0.57 -11.35 -12.94
CA VAL A 270 0.72 -10.81 -12.48
C VAL A 270 1.61 -10.52 -13.69
N ASP A 271 2.10 -9.30 -13.80
CA ASP A 271 3.01 -8.94 -14.89
C ASP A 271 4.28 -9.78 -14.86
N GLN A 272 4.69 -10.25 -16.04
CA GLN A 272 5.89 -11.07 -16.18
C GLN A 272 7.14 -10.20 -16.27
N ASP A 273 7.06 -9.08 -16.98
CA ASP A 273 8.13 -8.11 -17.17
C ASP A 273 7.90 -6.90 -16.26
N TRP A 274 8.89 -6.55 -15.46
CA TRP A 274 8.88 -5.43 -14.56
C TRP A 274 9.83 -4.35 -15.09
N PRO A 275 9.31 -3.30 -15.75
CA PRO A 275 10.16 -2.28 -16.35
C PRO A 275 10.96 -1.52 -15.29
N GLN A 276 12.20 -1.16 -15.64
CA GLN A 276 12.99 -0.19 -14.90
C GLN A 276 12.73 1.20 -15.47
N ILE A 277 12.28 2.11 -14.62
CA ILE A 277 11.91 3.48 -14.94
C ILE A 277 12.76 4.38 -14.03
N SER A 278 13.48 5.35 -14.59
CA SER A 278 14.21 6.28 -13.76
C SER A 278 13.27 7.15 -12.93
N TYR A 279 13.69 7.56 -11.74
CA TYR A 279 12.93 8.48 -10.88
C TYR A 279 12.46 9.72 -11.66
N LYS A 280 13.34 10.29 -12.50
CA LYS A 280 13.01 11.43 -13.34
C LYS A 280 11.90 11.15 -14.35
N GLU A 281 11.92 9.99 -14.98
CA GLU A 281 10.87 9.58 -15.94
C GLU A 281 9.56 9.26 -15.22
N ALA A 282 9.61 8.61 -14.05
CA ALA A 282 8.42 8.33 -13.25
C ALA A 282 7.72 9.63 -12.83
N ALA A 283 8.48 10.59 -12.34
CA ALA A 283 8.00 11.92 -12.01
C ALA A 283 7.39 12.64 -13.23
N LEU A 284 8.09 12.58 -14.38
CA LEU A 284 7.62 13.20 -15.61
C LEU A 284 6.33 12.54 -16.15
N TRP A 285 6.32 11.21 -16.28
CA TRP A 285 5.24 10.50 -16.97
C TRP A 285 4.01 10.28 -16.10
N TYR A 286 4.21 10.16 -14.77
CA TYR A 286 3.15 9.75 -13.84
C TYR A 286 2.92 10.73 -12.70
N GLY A 287 3.83 11.70 -12.48
CA GLY A 287 3.74 12.67 -11.37
C GLY A 287 3.99 12.05 -10.00
N THR A 288 4.64 10.90 -9.94
CA THR A 288 4.94 10.17 -8.73
C THR A 288 6.04 9.15 -8.97
N ASP A 289 6.79 8.84 -7.93
CA ASP A 289 7.75 7.74 -7.87
C ASP A 289 7.10 6.36 -7.59
N LYS A 290 5.77 6.33 -7.43
CA LYS A 290 4.98 5.10 -7.18
C LYS A 290 3.82 4.99 -8.17
N PRO A 291 4.12 4.81 -9.49
CA PRO A 291 3.10 4.84 -10.52
C PRO A 291 2.17 3.62 -10.48
N ASP A 292 0.89 3.86 -10.73
CA ASP A 292 -0.05 2.80 -11.08
C ASP A 292 -0.01 2.57 -12.60
N LEU A 293 0.67 1.49 -13.02
CA LEU A 293 0.79 1.14 -14.43
C LEU A 293 -0.44 0.42 -15.00
N ARG A 294 -1.45 0.15 -14.20
CA ARG A 294 -2.76 -0.29 -14.70
C ARG A 294 -3.46 0.83 -15.48
N ASN A 295 -3.13 2.08 -15.15
CA ASN A 295 -3.55 3.25 -15.89
C ASN A 295 -2.56 3.51 -17.04
N PRO A 296 -2.99 3.42 -18.32
CA PRO A 296 -2.09 3.56 -19.48
C PRO A 296 -1.64 5.01 -19.76
N ILE A 297 -2.23 6.00 -19.09
CA ILE A 297 -1.93 7.41 -19.36
C ILE A 297 -0.48 7.72 -18.98
N LYS A 298 0.27 8.31 -19.93
CA LYS A 298 1.57 8.93 -19.72
C LYS A 298 1.49 10.41 -20.03
N MET A 299 1.93 11.24 -19.09
CA MET A 299 2.04 12.68 -19.29
C MET A 299 3.23 12.98 -20.21
N GLN A 300 3.16 14.11 -20.93
CA GLN A 300 4.23 14.57 -21.81
C GLN A 300 4.45 16.06 -21.67
N VAL A 301 5.71 16.49 -21.82
CA VAL A 301 6.05 17.93 -21.93
C VAL A 301 5.61 18.45 -23.29
N VAL A 302 4.88 19.55 -23.27
CA VAL A 302 4.33 20.22 -24.47
C VAL A 302 4.67 21.71 -24.50
N SER A 303 5.70 22.12 -23.77
CA SER A 303 6.13 23.52 -23.58
C SER A 303 6.32 24.25 -24.91
N ASP A 304 6.93 23.59 -25.91
CA ASP A 304 7.24 24.23 -27.20
C ASP A 304 6.00 24.69 -27.96
N HIS A 305 4.87 24.05 -27.78
CA HIS A 305 3.62 24.47 -28.40
C HIS A 305 3.02 25.73 -27.76
N PHE A 306 3.47 26.09 -26.55
CA PHE A 306 2.99 27.26 -25.83
C PHE A 306 3.95 28.43 -25.85
N ARG A 307 5.23 28.24 -26.22
CA ARG A 307 6.19 29.34 -26.37
C ARG A 307 5.72 30.33 -27.43
N SER A 308 5.69 31.62 -27.07
CA SER A 308 5.23 32.70 -27.96
C SER A 308 3.82 32.42 -28.55
N SER A 309 2.97 31.70 -27.84
CA SER A 309 1.58 31.44 -28.25
C SER A 309 0.66 32.59 -27.83
N GLY A 310 -0.55 32.61 -28.39
CA GLY A 310 -1.61 33.56 -27.97
C GLY A 310 -2.14 33.29 -26.57
N PHE A 311 -1.80 32.19 -25.91
CA PHE A 311 -2.17 31.95 -24.51
C PHE A 311 -1.10 32.56 -23.57
N ALA A 312 -1.29 33.85 -23.30
CA ALA A 312 -0.31 34.70 -22.61
C ALA A 312 0.17 34.15 -21.25
N ILE A 313 -0.69 33.43 -20.51
CA ILE A 313 -0.35 32.88 -19.19
C ILE A 313 0.80 31.87 -19.32
N PHE A 314 0.66 30.88 -20.19
CA PHE A 314 1.72 29.85 -20.38
C PHE A 314 2.93 30.40 -21.13
N ALA A 315 2.69 31.29 -22.12
CA ALA A 315 3.81 31.93 -22.84
C ALA A 315 4.73 32.70 -21.89
N LYS A 316 4.15 33.52 -20.99
CA LYS A 316 4.90 34.28 -19.98
C LYS A 316 5.54 33.37 -18.92
N LEU A 317 4.85 32.29 -18.51
CA LEU A 317 5.39 31.34 -17.56
C LEU A 317 6.67 30.70 -18.08
N LEU A 318 6.69 30.35 -19.36
CA LEU A 318 7.84 29.72 -20.02
C LEU A 318 9.03 30.66 -20.28
N GLU A 319 8.95 31.94 -19.92
CA GLU A 319 10.08 32.87 -19.88
C GLU A 319 10.93 32.70 -18.60
N GLN A 320 10.39 31.99 -17.60
CA GLN A 320 11.08 31.71 -16.35
C GLN A 320 11.86 30.39 -16.44
N ASP A 321 13.10 30.39 -15.97
CA ASP A 321 13.92 29.18 -15.95
C ASP A 321 13.31 28.06 -15.07
N GLY A 322 13.45 26.82 -15.56
CA GLY A 322 12.98 25.63 -14.85
C GLY A 322 11.46 25.43 -14.87
N THR A 323 10.72 26.18 -15.70
CA THR A 323 9.27 25.99 -15.89
C THR A 323 8.97 25.16 -17.13
N GLU A 324 7.90 24.41 -17.07
CA GLU A 324 7.40 23.61 -18.18
C GLU A 324 5.87 23.57 -18.22
N ILE A 325 5.33 23.16 -19.37
CA ILE A 325 3.92 22.80 -19.53
C ILE A 325 3.84 21.30 -19.77
N ARG A 326 3.05 20.63 -18.96
CA ARG A 326 2.83 19.17 -19.04
C ARG A 326 1.40 18.89 -19.45
N ALA A 327 1.22 17.95 -20.36
CA ALA A 327 -0.11 17.52 -20.83
C ALA A 327 -0.44 16.13 -20.26
N ILE A 328 -1.69 15.95 -19.83
CA ILE A 328 -2.29 14.69 -19.43
C ILE A 328 -3.28 14.29 -20.53
N PRO A 329 -2.97 13.29 -21.38
CA PRO A 329 -3.91 12.79 -22.37
C PRO A 329 -5.09 12.08 -21.70
N ALA A 330 -6.29 12.29 -22.23
CA ALA A 330 -7.53 11.71 -21.74
C ALA A 330 -8.34 11.09 -22.89
N PRO A 331 -8.02 9.84 -23.27
CA PRO A 331 -8.78 9.10 -24.28
C PRO A 331 -10.27 9.03 -23.89
N THR A 332 -11.17 9.30 -24.83
CA THR A 332 -12.63 9.38 -24.60
C THR A 332 -13.12 10.49 -23.65
N GLY A 333 -12.20 11.33 -23.14
CA GLY A 333 -12.50 12.42 -22.20
C GLY A 333 -13.03 13.72 -22.83
N GLY A 334 -13.39 13.73 -24.12
CA GLY A 334 -13.72 14.92 -24.90
C GLY A 334 -15.07 15.60 -24.58
N SER A 335 -15.75 15.25 -23.49
CA SER A 335 -16.96 15.95 -23.10
C SER A 335 -16.64 17.20 -22.27
N ARG A 336 -17.29 18.32 -22.62
CA ARG A 336 -17.10 19.59 -21.88
C ARG A 336 -17.36 19.43 -20.37
N LYS A 337 -18.42 18.69 -20.01
CA LYS A 337 -18.78 18.46 -18.61
C LYS A 337 -17.65 17.75 -17.84
N PHE A 338 -16.99 16.78 -18.44
CA PHE A 338 -15.84 16.10 -17.86
C PHE A 338 -14.64 17.05 -17.73
N CYS A 339 -14.33 17.80 -18.79
CA CYS A 339 -13.22 18.76 -18.77
C CYS A 339 -13.40 19.85 -17.71
N ASP A 340 -14.63 20.40 -17.56
CA ASP A 340 -14.92 21.40 -16.52
C ASP A 340 -14.77 20.81 -15.10
N ARG A 341 -15.15 19.54 -14.91
CA ARG A 341 -14.98 18.81 -13.64
C ARG A 341 -13.51 18.62 -13.27
N MET A 342 -12.68 18.23 -14.24
CA MET A 342 -11.24 18.07 -14.01
C MET A 342 -10.53 19.39 -13.73
N ASN A 343 -10.95 20.47 -14.38
CA ASN A 343 -10.45 21.81 -14.04
C ASN A 343 -10.80 22.20 -12.60
N LYS A 344 -12.01 21.91 -12.15
CA LYS A 344 -12.46 22.16 -10.77
C LYS A 344 -11.66 21.28 -9.78
N PHE A 345 -11.41 20.02 -10.11
CA PHE A 345 -10.56 19.15 -9.31
C PHE A 345 -9.19 19.79 -9.04
N ALA A 346 -8.52 20.33 -10.07
CA ALA A 346 -7.23 21.00 -9.90
C ALA A 346 -7.32 22.21 -8.96
N GLN A 347 -8.41 22.98 -9.04
CA GLN A 347 -8.66 24.12 -8.13
C GLN A 347 -8.87 23.67 -6.69
N GLU A 348 -9.60 22.59 -6.46
CA GLU A 348 -9.80 21.98 -5.13
C GLU A 348 -8.49 21.43 -4.55
N GLN A 349 -7.51 21.12 -5.42
CA GLN A 349 -6.15 20.70 -5.02
C GLN A 349 -5.19 21.90 -4.85
N GLY A 350 -5.68 23.13 -4.86
CA GLY A 350 -4.90 24.34 -4.60
C GLY A 350 -4.18 24.95 -5.81
N LEU A 351 -4.42 24.44 -7.02
CA LEU A 351 -3.90 25.06 -8.24
C LEU A 351 -4.87 26.10 -8.81
N PRO A 352 -4.42 27.07 -9.64
CA PRO A 352 -5.31 28.04 -10.30
C PRO A 352 -6.35 27.38 -11.20
N GLY A 353 -6.10 26.17 -11.67
CA GLY A 353 -6.93 25.37 -12.53
C GLY A 353 -6.09 24.51 -13.47
N MET A 354 -6.76 23.74 -14.29
CA MET A 354 -6.16 22.89 -15.30
C MET A 354 -6.77 23.22 -16.66
N GLY A 355 -5.99 23.84 -17.54
CA GLY A 355 -6.42 24.15 -18.89
C GLY A 355 -6.74 22.89 -19.68
N TYR A 356 -7.62 22.96 -20.66
CA TYR A 356 -7.94 21.78 -21.46
C TYR A 356 -8.20 22.10 -22.93
N ILE A 357 -7.98 21.09 -23.77
CA ILE A 357 -8.38 21.01 -25.17
C ILE A 357 -9.08 19.67 -25.34
N PHE A 358 -10.17 19.64 -26.10
CA PHE A 358 -10.80 18.42 -26.56
C PHE A 358 -11.03 18.45 -28.07
N TRP A 359 -10.99 17.29 -28.70
CA TRP A 359 -11.14 17.15 -30.14
C TRP A 359 -12.50 16.52 -30.46
N ARG A 360 -13.22 17.14 -31.40
CA ARG A 360 -14.55 16.71 -31.84
C ARG A 360 -14.70 16.88 -33.34
N ASP A 361 -15.74 16.29 -33.89
CA ASP A 361 -16.14 16.62 -35.26
C ASP A 361 -16.53 18.09 -35.39
N LYS A 362 -16.18 18.71 -36.52
CA LYS A 362 -16.58 20.08 -36.81
C LYS A 362 -18.07 20.25 -36.68
N THR A 363 -18.49 21.28 -35.97
CA THR A 363 -19.89 21.61 -35.80
C THR A 363 -20.38 22.55 -36.92
N ALA A 364 -21.69 22.62 -37.12
CA ALA A 364 -22.28 23.59 -38.06
C ALA A 364 -21.90 25.03 -37.71
N ASP A 365 -21.77 25.36 -36.43
CA ASP A 365 -21.33 26.68 -35.96
C ASP A 365 -19.89 26.98 -36.36
N SER A 366 -18.99 26.00 -36.21
CA SER A 366 -17.58 26.12 -36.59
C SER A 366 -17.41 26.34 -38.08
N VAL A 367 -18.13 25.54 -38.88
CA VAL A 367 -18.14 25.68 -40.36
C VAL A 367 -18.75 26.99 -40.80
N ALA A 368 -19.82 27.44 -40.14
CA ALA A 368 -20.44 28.73 -40.41
C ALA A 368 -19.47 29.89 -40.17
N GLN A 369 -18.70 29.82 -39.10
CA GLN A 369 -17.69 30.83 -38.75
C GLN A 369 -16.51 30.81 -39.75
N GLU A 370 -16.06 29.62 -40.13
CA GLU A 370 -14.92 29.42 -41.07
C GLU A 370 -15.26 29.93 -42.49
N LEU A 371 -16.48 29.65 -42.95
CA LEU A 371 -16.91 30.01 -44.30
C LEU A 371 -17.62 31.37 -44.38
N GLY A 372 -17.91 32.03 -43.25
CA GLY A 372 -18.67 33.28 -43.20
C GLY A 372 -20.12 33.14 -43.66
N ILE A 373 -20.76 31.99 -43.50
CA ILE A 373 -22.12 31.65 -43.95
C ILE A 373 -23.06 31.45 -42.73
N PRO A 374 -24.38 31.51 -42.93
CA PRO A 374 -25.34 31.20 -41.86
C PRO A 374 -25.23 29.74 -41.38
N VAL A 375 -25.43 29.47 -40.09
CA VAL A 375 -25.33 28.13 -39.46
C VAL A 375 -26.23 27.11 -40.16
N LYS A 376 -27.44 27.49 -40.60
CA LYS A 376 -28.36 26.61 -41.34
C LYS A 376 -27.77 26.15 -42.69
N GLU A 377 -27.08 27.04 -43.37
CA GLU A 377 -26.40 26.74 -44.65
C GLU A 377 -25.17 25.83 -44.38
N ALA A 378 -24.40 26.13 -43.39
CA ALA A 378 -23.29 25.29 -42.96
C ALA A 378 -23.74 23.86 -42.59
N GLN A 379 -24.86 23.74 -41.88
CA GLN A 379 -25.47 22.46 -41.54
C GLN A 379 -25.91 21.65 -42.77
N ALA A 380 -26.49 22.36 -43.78
CA ALA A 380 -26.88 21.74 -45.04
C ALA A 380 -25.67 21.24 -45.84
N LYS A 381 -24.61 22.05 -45.91
CA LYS A 381 -23.35 21.71 -46.59
C LYS A 381 -22.59 20.55 -45.94
N LEU A 382 -22.59 20.47 -44.59
CA LEU A 382 -22.06 19.32 -43.87
C LEU A 382 -22.85 18.03 -44.14
N LYS A 383 -24.19 18.12 -44.16
CA LYS A 383 -25.07 16.98 -44.45
C LYS A 383 -25.00 16.51 -45.91
N SER A 384 -24.79 17.40 -46.86
CA SER A 384 -24.67 17.07 -48.28
C SER A 384 -23.26 16.56 -48.65
N GLY A 385 -22.27 16.66 -47.74
CA GLY A 385 -20.87 16.34 -48.05
C GLY A 385 -20.19 17.39 -48.95
N GLU A 386 -20.82 18.57 -49.18
CA GLU A 386 -20.22 19.67 -49.95
C GLU A 386 -19.07 20.34 -49.20
N VAL A 387 -19.09 20.24 -47.86
CA VAL A 387 -17.99 20.60 -46.98
C VAL A 387 -17.58 19.33 -46.21
N GLU A 388 -16.30 18.96 -46.31
CA GLU A 388 -15.79 17.85 -45.52
C GLU A 388 -15.93 18.16 -44.03
N GLY A 389 -16.66 17.32 -43.32
CA GLY A 389 -16.63 17.29 -41.88
C GLY A 389 -15.21 16.91 -41.47
N GLY A 390 -14.52 17.78 -40.82
CA GLY A 390 -13.19 17.51 -40.27
C GLY A 390 -13.23 17.53 -38.76
N MET A 391 -12.08 17.24 -38.15
CA MET A 391 -11.89 17.37 -36.72
C MET A 391 -11.55 18.82 -36.37
N GLU A 392 -12.07 19.30 -35.24
CA GLU A 392 -11.69 20.57 -34.66
C GLU A 392 -11.26 20.43 -33.19
N ALA A 393 -10.32 21.27 -32.79
CA ALA A 393 -9.98 21.44 -31.38
C ALA A 393 -10.88 22.50 -30.75
N ALA A 394 -11.43 22.19 -29.58
CA ALA A 394 -12.28 23.07 -28.80
C ALA A 394 -11.78 23.16 -27.33
N GLY A 395 -12.27 24.13 -26.61
CA GLY A 395 -11.90 24.39 -25.23
C GLY A 395 -11.18 25.71 -25.00
N PRO A 396 -10.91 26.11 -23.75
CA PRO A 396 -10.39 27.42 -23.40
C PRO A 396 -9.02 27.72 -24.05
N LEU A 397 -8.16 26.71 -24.20
CA LEU A 397 -6.83 26.89 -24.78
C LEU A 397 -6.83 26.90 -26.31
N ALA A 398 -7.71 26.10 -26.94
CA ALA A 398 -7.68 25.90 -28.38
C ALA A 398 -7.77 27.19 -29.19
N LYS A 399 -8.66 28.11 -28.79
CA LYS A 399 -8.86 29.41 -29.46
C LYS A 399 -7.63 30.31 -29.39
N ASN A 400 -6.85 30.20 -28.30
CA ASN A 400 -5.73 31.10 -28.04
C ASN A 400 -4.43 30.64 -28.70
N ILE A 401 -4.23 29.33 -28.88
CA ILE A 401 -3.00 28.80 -29.47
C ILE A 401 -3.11 28.51 -30.97
N GLY A 402 -4.34 28.44 -31.48
CA GLY A 402 -4.62 28.26 -32.91
C GLY A 402 -4.62 26.80 -33.39
N PRO A 403 -5.14 26.55 -34.62
CA PRO A 403 -5.36 25.22 -35.15
C PRO A 403 -4.05 24.42 -35.40
N GLU A 404 -3.02 25.09 -35.86
CA GLU A 404 -1.71 24.45 -36.15
C GLU A 404 -1.08 23.83 -34.88
N ARG A 405 -1.06 24.60 -33.78
CA ARG A 405 -0.48 24.15 -32.50
C ARG A 405 -1.35 23.10 -31.84
N THR A 406 -2.69 23.22 -31.91
CA THR A 406 -3.60 22.20 -31.37
C THR A 406 -3.48 20.87 -32.11
N GLU A 407 -3.27 20.91 -33.44
CA GLU A 407 -3.03 19.70 -34.22
C GLU A 407 -1.67 19.06 -33.89
N ALA A 408 -0.62 19.86 -33.73
CA ALA A 408 0.70 19.36 -33.32
C ALA A 408 0.66 18.68 -31.93
N ILE A 409 -0.07 19.26 -30.97
CA ILE A 409 -0.29 18.66 -29.64
C ILE A 409 -1.04 17.34 -29.79
N ARG A 410 -2.13 17.32 -30.60
CA ARG A 410 -2.90 16.11 -30.84
C ARG A 410 -2.04 14.95 -31.37
N GLN A 411 -1.22 15.25 -32.37
CA GLN A 411 -0.31 14.26 -32.98
C GLN A 411 0.74 13.77 -31.96
N GLN A 412 1.35 14.68 -31.21
CA GLN A 412 2.31 14.31 -30.17
C GLN A 412 1.70 13.38 -29.12
N LEU A 413 0.46 13.67 -28.69
CA LEU A 413 -0.24 12.90 -27.65
C LEU A 413 -0.98 11.65 -28.19
N GLY A 414 -1.05 11.46 -29.52
CA GLY A 414 -1.73 10.34 -30.15
C GLY A 414 -3.26 10.36 -29.98
N LEU A 415 -3.88 11.54 -29.91
CA LEU A 415 -5.30 11.71 -29.60
C LEU A 415 -6.16 11.76 -30.86
N ASN A 416 -7.45 11.44 -30.71
CA ASN A 416 -8.45 11.36 -31.78
C ASN A 416 -9.70 12.18 -31.44
N VAL A 417 -10.70 12.14 -32.34
CA VAL A 417 -12.04 12.67 -32.05
C VAL A 417 -12.63 11.96 -30.84
N GLY A 418 -13.19 12.73 -29.93
CA GLY A 418 -13.74 12.24 -28.65
C GLY A 418 -12.75 12.27 -27.50
N ASP A 419 -11.48 12.58 -27.74
CA ASP A 419 -10.44 12.66 -26.71
C ASP A 419 -10.26 14.10 -26.21
N ALA A 420 -9.58 14.20 -25.05
CA ALA A 420 -9.15 15.48 -24.48
C ALA A 420 -7.68 15.43 -24.02
N ALA A 421 -7.13 16.60 -23.74
CA ALA A 421 -5.88 16.76 -23.01
C ALA A 421 -6.03 17.88 -21.99
N PHE A 422 -5.42 17.66 -20.82
CA PHE A 422 -5.37 18.64 -19.73
C PHE A 422 -3.96 19.17 -19.57
N PHE A 423 -3.83 20.45 -19.22
CA PHE A 423 -2.54 21.14 -19.20
C PHE A 423 -2.29 21.80 -17.87
N LEU A 424 -1.13 21.52 -17.31
CA LEU A 424 -0.58 22.14 -16.10
C LEU A 424 0.76 22.79 -16.43
N GLY A 425 1.04 23.92 -15.80
CA GLY A 425 2.28 24.65 -16.05
C GLY A 425 2.86 25.28 -14.79
N GLY A 426 4.18 25.31 -14.73
CA GLY A 426 4.95 25.86 -13.62
C GLY A 426 6.30 25.19 -13.46
N LYS A 427 6.93 25.40 -12.31
CA LYS A 427 8.04 24.55 -11.88
C LYS A 427 7.47 23.18 -11.54
N PRO A 428 8.06 22.04 -11.99
CA PRO A 428 7.53 20.69 -11.77
C PRO A 428 7.12 20.42 -10.33
N LYS A 429 7.96 20.71 -9.34
CA LYS A 429 7.65 20.56 -7.91
C LYS A 429 6.32 21.19 -7.48
N ALA A 430 5.87 22.28 -8.12
CA ALA A 430 4.66 22.99 -7.73
C ALA A 430 3.36 22.32 -8.21
N PHE A 431 3.39 21.50 -9.26
CA PHE A 431 2.17 20.91 -9.84
C PHE A 431 2.21 19.39 -10.02
N GLU A 432 3.38 18.78 -9.98
CA GLU A 432 3.63 17.39 -10.33
C GLU A 432 2.76 16.41 -9.53
N ALA A 433 2.69 16.58 -8.21
CA ALA A 433 1.86 15.74 -7.36
C ALA A 433 0.36 15.87 -7.69
N VAL A 434 -0.11 17.08 -8.04
CA VAL A 434 -1.51 17.28 -8.47
C VAL A 434 -1.73 16.66 -9.85
N ALA A 435 -0.77 16.78 -10.77
CA ALA A 435 -0.83 16.16 -12.09
C ALA A 435 -0.93 14.61 -11.98
N GLY A 436 -0.17 14.01 -11.08
CA GLY A 436 -0.24 12.57 -10.79
C GLY A 436 -1.60 12.14 -10.26
N ARG A 437 -2.16 12.89 -9.29
CA ARG A 437 -3.52 12.62 -8.79
C ARG A 437 -4.58 12.82 -9.88
N ALA A 438 -4.47 13.88 -10.68
CA ALA A 438 -5.38 14.13 -11.81
C ALA A 438 -5.32 13.00 -12.83
N ARG A 439 -4.13 12.52 -13.18
CA ARG A 439 -3.94 11.35 -14.04
C ARG A 439 -4.69 10.12 -13.53
N ASN A 440 -4.61 9.85 -12.23
CA ASN A 440 -5.29 8.70 -11.63
C ASN A 440 -6.82 8.86 -11.69
N VAL A 441 -7.34 10.02 -11.30
CA VAL A 441 -8.80 10.34 -11.39
C VAL A 441 -9.30 10.24 -12.83
N ILE A 442 -8.56 10.77 -13.80
CA ILE A 442 -8.90 10.69 -15.23
C ILE A 442 -8.96 9.22 -15.67
N GLY A 443 -7.95 8.43 -15.33
CA GLY A 443 -7.90 7.01 -15.68
C GLY A 443 -9.06 6.20 -15.09
N GLU A 444 -9.40 6.48 -13.85
CA GLU A 444 -10.50 5.81 -13.15
C GLU A 444 -11.87 6.21 -13.70
N GLU A 445 -12.17 7.51 -13.83
CA GLU A 445 -13.46 8.00 -14.34
C GLU A 445 -13.71 7.59 -15.81
N LEU A 446 -12.66 7.44 -16.60
CA LEU A 446 -12.76 6.98 -17.99
C LEU A 446 -12.70 5.44 -18.12
N GLY A 447 -12.59 4.69 -17.01
CA GLY A 447 -12.57 3.24 -17.01
C GLY A 447 -11.34 2.63 -17.69
N LEU A 448 -10.20 3.30 -17.63
CA LEU A 448 -8.96 2.88 -18.31
C LEU A 448 -8.12 1.91 -17.47
N LEU A 449 -8.42 1.74 -16.19
CA LEU A 449 -7.67 0.88 -15.28
C LEU A 449 -8.00 -0.61 -15.51
N ASP A 450 -6.99 -1.42 -15.74
CA ASP A 450 -7.10 -2.88 -15.71
C ASP A 450 -7.06 -3.36 -14.24
N LYS A 451 -8.24 -3.48 -13.62
CA LYS A 451 -8.38 -3.82 -12.20
C LYS A 451 -7.99 -5.27 -11.87
N ASP A 452 -8.03 -6.15 -12.85
CA ASP A 452 -7.70 -7.58 -12.68
C ASP A 452 -6.21 -7.88 -12.88
N ARG A 453 -5.35 -6.91 -12.56
CA ARG A 453 -3.91 -6.97 -12.82
C ARG A 453 -3.09 -6.41 -11.65
N PHE A 454 -1.96 -7.06 -11.38
CA PHE A 454 -0.86 -6.51 -10.60
C PHE A 454 0.23 -6.04 -11.57
N ALA A 455 0.40 -4.72 -11.66
CA ALA A 455 1.35 -4.07 -12.55
C ALA A 455 2.52 -3.52 -11.75
N PHE A 456 3.72 -4.02 -12.04
CA PHE A 456 4.95 -3.69 -11.31
C PHE A 456 5.88 -2.80 -12.12
N ALA A 457 6.64 -1.94 -11.44
CA ALA A 457 7.75 -1.20 -12.00
C ALA A 457 8.85 -1.00 -10.97
N TRP A 458 10.10 -1.24 -11.36
CA TRP A 458 11.26 -0.76 -10.64
C TRP A 458 11.49 0.72 -10.92
N ILE A 459 11.52 1.53 -9.89
CA ILE A 459 11.93 2.93 -9.99
C ILE A 459 13.37 3.00 -9.53
N VAL A 460 14.23 3.54 -10.39
CA VAL A 460 15.69 3.53 -10.22
C VAL A 460 16.28 4.95 -10.35
N ASP A 461 17.57 5.09 -10.10
CA ASP A 461 18.31 6.33 -10.30
C ASP A 461 17.79 7.52 -9.49
N PHE A 462 17.47 7.27 -8.23
CA PHE A 462 17.06 8.32 -7.30
C PHE A 462 18.15 9.37 -7.11
N PRO A 463 17.81 10.65 -6.96
CA PRO A 463 18.78 11.66 -6.56
C PRO A 463 19.28 11.37 -5.14
N ILE A 464 20.55 11.61 -4.87
CA ILE A 464 21.10 11.53 -3.50
C ILE A 464 20.79 12.81 -2.73
N PHE A 465 20.88 13.95 -3.41
CA PHE A 465 20.74 15.27 -2.81
C PHE A 465 19.59 16.06 -3.43
N GLN A 466 19.01 16.91 -2.60
CA GLN A 466 18.05 17.94 -3.00
C GLN A 466 18.38 19.27 -2.33
N MET A 467 17.81 20.35 -2.84
CA MET A 467 17.77 21.62 -2.12
C MET A 467 16.56 21.60 -1.18
N ASP A 468 16.79 21.81 0.10
CA ASP A 468 15.74 22.02 1.07
C ASP A 468 15.04 23.36 0.79
N ASP A 469 13.73 23.31 0.60
CA ASP A 469 12.96 24.49 0.14
C ASP A 469 12.82 25.57 1.23
N GLU A 470 12.96 25.23 2.52
CA GLU A 470 12.84 26.16 3.64
C GLU A 470 14.20 26.82 3.95
N THR A 471 15.26 26.04 4.00
CA THR A 471 16.59 26.51 4.40
C THR A 471 17.45 26.94 3.21
N GLY A 472 17.10 26.50 1.99
CA GLY A 472 17.91 26.73 0.79
C GLY A 472 19.27 26.04 0.82
N LYS A 473 19.46 25.03 1.66
CA LYS A 473 20.68 24.25 1.80
C LYS A 473 20.55 22.91 1.07
N LEU A 474 21.70 22.36 0.71
CA LEU A 474 21.78 21.00 0.20
C LEU A 474 21.53 20.00 1.34
N ASP A 475 20.66 19.04 1.13
CA ASP A 475 20.41 17.94 2.08
C ASP A 475 20.18 16.63 1.31
N PHE A 476 20.16 15.51 2.02
CA PHE A 476 19.81 14.23 1.40
C PHE A 476 18.34 14.21 0.98
N ASP A 477 18.09 13.67 -0.20
CA ASP A 477 16.71 13.52 -0.70
C ASP A 477 16.04 12.27 -0.14
N HIS A 478 16.77 11.15 -0.11
CA HIS A 478 16.28 9.85 0.35
C HIS A 478 17.31 9.20 1.30
N ASN A 479 17.69 7.93 1.03
CA ASN A 479 18.58 7.17 1.91
C ASN A 479 20.06 7.61 1.77
N PRO A 480 20.69 8.18 2.81
CA PRO A 480 22.08 8.65 2.77
C PRO A 480 23.12 7.52 2.68
N PHE A 481 22.71 6.26 2.89
CA PHE A 481 23.59 5.10 2.85
C PHE A 481 23.70 4.44 1.48
N SER A 482 23.06 5.01 0.46
CA SER A 482 23.14 4.50 -0.92
C SER A 482 24.49 4.85 -1.55
N MET A 483 25.05 3.91 -2.32
CA MET A 483 26.28 4.15 -3.08
C MET A 483 26.00 5.13 -4.22
N PRO A 484 26.74 6.27 -4.32
CA PRO A 484 26.67 7.15 -5.46
C PRO A 484 27.09 6.44 -6.75
N GLN A 485 26.33 6.61 -7.82
CA GLN A 485 26.78 6.22 -9.16
C GLN A 485 27.98 7.10 -9.56
N GLY A 486 29.07 6.47 -9.98
CA GLY A 486 30.35 7.17 -10.21
C GLY A 486 31.21 7.38 -8.96
N GLY A 487 30.73 6.99 -7.78
CA GLY A 487 31.52 7.01 -6.53
C GLY A 487 32.03 8.40 -6.13
N MET A 488 33.31 8.48 -5.73
CA MET A 488 33.91 9.72 -5.26
C MET A 488 33.96 10.80 -6.35
N GLU A 489 34.25 10.41 -7.59
CA GLU A 489 34.37 11.36 -8.73
C GLU A 489 33.04 12.10 -8.95
N ALA A 490 31.90 11.42 -8.83
CA ALA A 490 30.58 12.04 -8.95
C ALA A 490 30.33 13.10 -7.86
N LEU A 491 30.80 12.84 -6.62
CA LEU A 491 30.65 13.76 -5.48
C LEU A 491 31.57 15.02 -5.58
N GLU A 492 32.54 15.01 -6.47
CA GLU A 492 33.40 16.19 -6.77
C GLU A 492 32.75 17.13 -7.79
N GLY A 493 31.70 16.67 -8.49
CA GLY A 493 30.94 17.43 -9.48
C GLY A 493 29.78 18.23 -8.89
N ASP A 494 28.68 18.36 -9.67
CA ASP A 494 27.42 18.96 -9.22
C ASP A 494 26.64 17.97 -8.32
N PRO A 495 26.46 18.26 -7.02
CA PRO A 495 25.76 17.35 -6.11
C PRO A 495 24.33 17.03 -6.54
N LEU A 496 23.62 17.98 -7.16
CA LEU A 496 22.24 17.79 -7.62
C LEU A 496 22.13 16.84 -8.84
N ALA A 497 23.24 16.62 -9.53
CA ALA A 497 23.32 15.66 -10.63
C ALA A 497 23.60 14.23 -10.17
N VAL A 498 24.07 14.04 -8.92
CA VAL A 498 24.46 12.72 -8.40
C VAL A 498 23.24 11.82 -8.21
N ARG A 499 23.29 10.62 -8.79
CA ARG A 499 22.27 9.57 -8.60
C ARG A 499 22.82 8.47 -7.69
N GLY A 500 21.94 7.87 -6.89
CA GLY A 500 22.26 6.70 -6.07
C GLY A 500 21.87 5.41 -6.77
N TYR A 501 22.56 4.32 -6.41
CA TYR A 501 22.06 2.97 -6.66
C TYR A 501 20.94 2.63 -5.68
N GLN A 502 19.93 3.48 -5.66
CA GLN A 502 18.69 3.31 -4.88
C GLN A 502 17.57 2.93 -5.82
N PHE A 503 16.66 2.10 -5.33
CA PHE A 503 15.52 1.61 -6.09
C PHE A 503 14.33 1.31 -5.20
N ASP A 504 13.15 1.54 -5.76
CA ASP A 504 11.87 1.15 -5.17
C ASP A 504 11.11 0.24 -6.15
N LEU A 505 10.29 -0.66 -5.64
CA LEU A 505 9.33 -1.42 -6.43
C LEU A 505 7.93 -0.86 -6.19
N ALA A 506 7.35 -0.30 -7.22
CA ALA A 506 5.95 0.12 -7.23
C ALA A 506 5.05 -1.00 -7.76
N CYS A 507 3.88 -1.17 -7.15
CA CYS A 507 2.80 -2.03 -7.64
C CYS A 507 1.47 -1.32 -7.43
N ASN A 508 0.71 -1.12 -8.51
CA ASN A 508 -0.64 -0.54 -8.47
C ASN A 508 -0.73 0.78 -7.69
N GLY A 509 0.31 1.61 -7.74
CA GLY A 509 0.35 2.89 -7.03
C GLY A 509 0.92 2.85 -5.61
N TYR A 510 1.33 1.69 -5.12
CA TYR A 510 1.96 1.52 -3.81
C TYR A 510 3.43 1.13 -3.94
N GLU A 511 4.26 1.68 -3.06
CA GLU A 511 5.62 1.20 -2.84
C GLU A 511 5.57 -0.11 -2.04
N LEU A 512 6.05 -1.19 -2.63
CA LEU A 512 6.14 -2.48 -1.94
C LEU A 512 7.53 -2.77 -1.41
N VAL A 513 8.56 -2.33 -2.12
CA VAL A 513 9.96 -2.58 -1.77
C VAL A 513 10.74 -1.28 -1.88
N SER A 514 11.64 -1.06 -0.95
CA SER A 514 12.70 -0.04 -1.05
C SER A 514 14.05 -0.68 -0.76
N GLY A 515 15.08 -0.30 -1.53
CA GLY A 515 16.40 -0.86 -1.40
C GLY A 515 17.51 -0.03 -2.04
N ALA A 516 18.75 -0.48 -1.84
CA ALA A 516 19.92 0.15 -2.44
C ALA A 516 21.12 -0.81 -2.48
N ILE A 517 22.07 -0.50 -3.36
CA ILE A 517 23.46 -0.90 -3.14
C ILE A 517 24.04 0.09 -2.14
N ARG A 518 24.64 -0.44 -1.08
CA ARG A 518 25.05 0.37 0.06
C ARG A 518 26.43 0.99 -0.16
N ASN A 519 26.58 2.18 0.33
CA ASN A 519 27.91 2.75 0.48
C ASN A 519 28.66 2.01 1.63
N HIS A 520 29.72 1.34 1.27
CA HIS A 520 30.58 0.58 2.20
C HIS A 520 31.96 1.21 2.38
N LYS A 521 32.19 2.41 1.82
CA LYS A 521 33.45 3.13 1.83
C LYS A 521 33.36 4.35 2.73
N PRO A 522 34.11 4.40 3.85
CA PRO A 522 34.05 5.52 4.80
C PRO A 522 34.32 6.88 4.14
N GLU A 523 35.30 6.95 3.24
CA GLU A 523 35.68 8.19 2.54
C GLU A 523 34.54 8.78 1.69
N ILE A 524 33.76 7.93 1.02
CA ILE A 524 32.58 8.33 0.25
C ILE A 524 31.48 8.81 1.21
N MET A 525 31.28 8.11 2.32
CA MET A 525 30.28 8.50 3.33
C MET A 525 30.59 9.87 3.91
N PHE A 526 31.84 10.11 4.35
CA PHE A 526 32.22 11.42 4.88
C PHE A 526 32.06 12.52 3.85
N LYS A 527 32.45 12.29 2.59
CA LYS A 527 32.28 13.27 1.52
C LYS A 527 30.82 13.60 1.24
N ALA A 528 29.96 12.60 1.18
CA ALA A 528 28.52 12.81 0.96
C ALA A 528 27.88 13.61 2.09
N PHE A 529 28.19 13.28 3.35
CA PHE A 529 27.68 14.00 4.51
C PHE A 529 28.24 15.41 4.63
N ASP A 530 29.51 15.64 4.28
CA ASP A 530 30.13 16.98 4.24
C ASP A 530 29.41 17.89 3.24
N LEU A 531 29.06 17.37 2.05
CA LEU A 531 28.27 18.11 1.05
C LEU A 531 26.89 18.52 1.59
N ALA A 532 26.26 17.67 2.39
CA ALA A 532 24.98 17.96 3.07
C ALA A 532 25.16 18.82 4.35
N GLY A 533 26.38 19.27 4.65
CA GLY A 533 26.68 20.16 5.78
C GLY A 533 26.91 19.47 7.12
N TYR A 534 27.06 18.15 7.15
CA TYR A 534 27.36 17.36 8.36
C TYR A 534 28.86 17.08 8.45
N GLY A 535 29.52 17.60 9.49
CA GLY A 535 30.93 17.34 9.72
C GLY A 535 31.23 15.89 10.13
N GLU A 536 32.49 15.46 9.98
CA GLU A 536 32.93 14.09 10.30
C GLU A 536 32.62 13.68 11.75
N ASP A 537 32.78 14.58 12.71
CA ASP A 537 32.46 14.32 14.13
C ASP A 537 30.97 13.99 14.32
N GLU A 538 30.07 14.66 13.62
CA GLU A 538 28.64 14.40 13.66
C GLU A 538 28.31 13.03 13.06
N VAL A 539 28.91 12.70 11.92
CA VAL A 539 28.76 11.39 11.28
C VAL A 539 29.25 10.27 12.19
N ARG A 540 30.42 10.45 12.83
CA ARG A 540 30.95 9.48 13.81
C ARG A 540 30.07 9.34 15.04
N LYS A 541 29.45 10.42 15.50
CA LYS A 541 28.52 10.41 16.63
C LYS A 541 27.25 9.62 16.31
N ARG A 542 26.67 9.84 15.13
CA ARG A 542 25.40 9.21 14.72
C ARG A 542 25.57 7.77 14.23
N PHE A 543 26.63 7.52 13.46
CA PHE A 543 26.85 6.25 12.73
C PHE A 543 28.17 5.59 13.10
N GLY A 544 28.72 5.88 14.29
CA GLY A 544 30.06 5.45 14.68
C GLY A 544 30.29 3.93 14.62
N GLY A 545 29.29 3.14 14.94
CA GLY A 545 29.36 1.68 14.85
C GLY A 545 29.56 1.20 13.41
N MET A 546 28.82 1.78 12.47
CA MET A 546 28.89 1.41 11.06
C MET A 546 30.19 1.94 10.39
N VAL A 547 30.53 3.22 10.65
CA VAL A 547 31.80 3.81 10.17
C VAL A 547 33.00 3.02 10.67
N ASN A 548 32.99 2.63 11.95
CA ASN A 548 34.05 1.82 12.53
C ASN A 548 34.15 0.44 11.84
N ALA A 549 33.01 -0.21 11.62
CA ALA A 549 32.98 -1.52 10.97
C ALA A 549 33.54 -1.46 9.53
N PHE A 550 33.20 -0.43 8.78
CA PHE A 550 33.67 -0.27 7.39
C PHE A 550 35.19 -0.12 7.28
N GLN A 551 35.88 0.28 8.33
CA GLN A 551 37.35 0.33 8.37
C GLN A 551 38.02 -1.04 8.42
N TYR A 552 37.25 -2.12 8.68
CA TYR A 552 37.75 -3.48 8.81
C TYR A 552 37.35 -4.39 7.65
N GLY A 553 37.31 -3.85 6.43
CA GLY A 553 37.12 -4.65 5.22
C GLY A 553 35.67 -4.97 4.90
N ALA A 554 34.83 -3.96 4.85
CA ALA A 554 33.43 -4.12 4.43
C ALA A 554 33.34 -4.57 2.96
N PRO A 555 32.57 -5.61 2.64
CA PRO A 555 32.34 -6.03 1.25
C PRO A 555 31.39 -5.05 0.54
N PRO A 556 31.40 -4.98 -0.80
CA PRO A 556 30.25 -4.45 -1.53
C PRO A 556 29.01 -5.23 -1.17
N HIS A 557 27.92 -4.57 -0.83
CA HIS A 557 26.68 -5.22 -0.43
C HIS A 557 25.45 -4.40 -0.80
N GLY A 558 24.32 -5.04 -0.85
CA GLY A 558 23.04 -4.43 -1.15
C GLY A 558 21.89 -5.30 -0.73
N GLY A 559 20.74 -4.69 -0.63
CA GLY A 559 19.51 -5.37 -0.23
C GLY A 559 18.32 -4.45 -0.25
N CYS A 560 17.21 -4.99 0.22
CA CYS A 560 15.96 -4.27 0.23
C CYS A 560 15.05 -4.72 1.39
N ALA A 561 13.97 -3.99 1.56
CA ALA A 561 12.91 -4.32 2.51
C ALA A 561 11.56 -4.26 1.80
N ALA A 562 10.79 -5.34 1.87
CA ALA A 562 9.44 -5.43 1.32
C ALA A 562 8.39 -5.33 2.42
N GLY A 563 7.46 -4.38 2.31
CA GLY A 563 6.42 -4.15 3.30
C GLY A 563 5.37 -5.26 3.30
N VAL A 564 5.40 -6.15 4.29
CA VAL A 564 4.48 -7.31 4.40
C VAL A 564 3.03 -6.85 4.47
N ASP A 565 2.75 -5.84 5.28
CA ASP A 565 1.38 -5.34 5.50
C ASP A 565 0.75 -4.80 4.21
N ARG A 566 1.50 -4.05 3.41
CA ARG A 566 1.03 -3.54 2.11
C ARG A 566 0.84 -4.64 1.08
N ILE A 567 1.73 -5.61 1.03
CA ILE A 567 1.61 -6.77 0.13
C ILE A 567 0.33 -7.53 0.46
N VAL A 568 0.08 -7.82 1.73
CA VAL A 568 -1.14 -8.51 2.16
C VAL A 568 -2.39 -7.66 1.90
N MET A 569 -2.33 -6.35 2.12
CA MET A 569 -3.42 -5.41 1.83
C MET A 569 -3.83 -5.47 0.35
N LEU A 570 -2.86 -5.45 -0.58
CA LEU A 570 -3.13 -5.55 -2.01
C LEU A 570 -3.66 -6.94 -2.41
N LEU A 571 -3.14 -8.01 -1.82
CA LEU A 571 -3.59 -9.38 -2.10
C LEU A 571 -5.01 -9.62 -1.59
N ALA A 572 -5.36 -9.06 -0.43
CA ALA A 572 -6.67 -9.11 0.18
C ALA A 572 -7.69 -8.15 -0.45
N ASP A 573 -7.27 -7.32 -1.41
CA ASP A 573 -8.09 -6.26 -2.03
C ASP A 573 -8.70 -5.29 -1.01
N GLN A 574 -7.91 -4.90 0.00
CA GLN A 574 -8.32 -3.98 1.05
C GLN A 574 -7.75 -2.58 0.81
N GLU A 575 -8.53 -1.56 1.14
CA GLU A 575 -8.10 -0.15 1.05
C GLU A 575 -7.43 0.35 2.33
N ASN A 576 -7.60 -0.37 3.43
CA ASN A 576 -7.11 0.01 4.75
C ASN A 576 -6.22 -1.09 5.33
N ILE A 577 -4.98 -0.73 5.68
CA ILE A 577 -3.98 -1.66 6.22
C ILE A 577 -4.43 -2.32 7.53
N ARG A 578 -5.30 -1.67 8.31
CA ARG A 578 -5.84 -2.21 9.56
C ARG A 578 -6.74 -3.43 9.37
N GLU A 579 -7.21 -3.67 8.15
CA GLU A 579 -7.98 -4.89 7.80
C GLU A 579 -7.09 -6.14 7.71
N VAL A 580 -5.78 -5.97 7.54
CA VAL A 580 -4.82 -7.07 7.40
C VAL A 580 -3.83 -7.16 8.56
N VAL A 581 -4.02 -6.38 9.61
CA VAL A 581 -3.26 -6.42 10.86
C VAL A 581 -4.14 -6.93 11.99
N MET A 582 -3.65 -7.89 12.78
CA MET A 582 -4.47 -8.57 13.79
C MET A 582 -4.95 -7.63 14.89
N PHE A 583 -4.05 -6.84 15.47
CA PHE A 583 -4.33 -5.88 16.55
C PHE A 583 -3.72 -4.51 16.21
N PRO A 584 -4.31 -3.76 15.27
CA PRO A 584 -3.80 -2.45 14.89
C PRO A 584 -4.23 -1.36 15.89
N MET A 585 -3.45 -0.31 15.97
CA MET A 585 -3.87 0.95 16.59
C MET A 585 -4.80 1.74 15.66
N ASN A 586 -5.56 2.67 16.23
CA ASN A 586 -6.40 3.60 15.47
C ASN A 586 -5.57 4.71 14.80
N GLN A 587 -6.24 5.65 14.11
CA GLN A 587 -5.58 6.79 13.46
C GLN A 587 -4.92 7.80 14.42
N ARG A 588 -5.11 7.68 15.73
CA ARG A 588 -4.46 8.50 16.74
C ARG A 588 -3.35 7.75 17.47
N ALA A 589 -2.91 6.61 16.92
CA ALA A 589 -1.93 5.72 17.55
C ALA A 589 -2.37 5.23 18.94
N GLU A 590 -3.67 4.92 19.09
CA GLU A 590 -4.24 4.39 20.32
C GLU A 590 -4.66 2.93 20.12
N ASP A 591 -4.28 2.05 21.01
CA ASP A 591 -4.85 0.71 21.15
C ASP A 591 -6.08 0.78 22.05
N LEU A 592 -7.25 0.78 21.43
CA LEU A 592 -8.54 0.90 22.13
C LEU A 592 -8.93 -0.35 22.93
N MET A 593 -8.34 -1.49 22.64
CA MET A 593 -8.59 -2.75 23.33
C MET A 593 -7.73 -2.88 24.58
N MET A 594 -6.44 -2.54 24.49
CA MET A 594 -5.48 -2.63 25.59
C MET A 594 -5.32 -1.32 26.36
N ASN A 595 -6.00 -0.27 25.90
CA ASN A 595 -5.95 1.08 26.47
C ASN A 595 -4.52 1.65 26.52
N ALA A 596 -3.83 1.60 25.36
CA ALA A 596 -2.49 2.18 25.22
C ALA A 596 -2.53 3.37 24.24
N PRO A 597 -1.73 4.44 24.43
CA PRO A 597 -0.84 4.66 25.57
C PRO A 597 -1.62 5.00 26.84
N ASN A 598 -1.05 4.68 28.01
CA ASN A 598 -1.62 5.01 29.31
C ASN A 598 -0.62 5.69 30.23
N GLU A 599 -1.09 6.25 31.33
CA GLU A 599 -0.24 6.92 32.31
C GLU A 599 0.64 5.90 33.07
N PRO A 600 1.96 6.11 33.14
CA PRO A 600 2.83 5.28 33.94
C PRO A 600 2.63 5.56 35.44
N LEU A 601 2.93 4.57 36.27
CA LEU A 601 2.93 4.78 37.74
C LEU A 601 4.04 5.74 38.15
N ASN A 602 3.79 6.55 39.17
CA ASN A 602 4.80 7.48 39.72
C ASN A 602 6.08 6.75 40.18
N GLU A 603 5.97 5.52 40.66
CA GLU A 603 7.11 4.70 41.04
C GLU A 603 7.97 4.33 39.83
N GLN A 604 7.36 3.97 38.72
CA GLN A 604 8.06 3.69 37.45
C GLN A 604 8.80 4.95 36.94
N LEU A 605 8.16 6.12 36.99
CA LEU A 605 8.82 7.37 36.60
C LEU A 605 10.03 7.68 37.51
N ARG A 606 9.94 7.44 38.82
CA ARG A 606 11.07 7.62 39.75
C ARG A 606 12.21 6.66 39.47
N GLU A 607 11.91 5.39 39.23
CA GLU A 607 12.92 4.37 38.86
C GLU A 607 13.64 4.70 37.56
N LEU A 608 12.92 5.33 36.61
CA LEU A 608 13.46 5.77 35.32
C LEU A 608 14.12 7.15 35.37
N HIS A 609 14.09 7.84 36.54
CA HIS A 609 14.56 9.21 36.70
C HIS A 609 13.88 10.22 35.75
N LEU A 610 12.58 10.04 35.50
CA LEU A 610 11.77 10.85 34.58
C LEU A 610 10.73 11.69 35.35
N ARG A 611 10.36 12.80 34.73
CA ARG A 611 9.25 13.65 35.16
C ARG A 611 8.43 14.08 33.95
N VAL A 612 7.10 13.93 34.04
CA VAL A 612 6.18 14.49 33.05
C VAL A 612 6.09 16.00 33.24
N ILE A 613 6.32 16.77 32.19
CA ILE A 613 6.13 18.21 32.13
C ILE A 613 4.69 18.44 31.68
N PRO A 614 3.85 19.15 32.47
CA PRO A 614 2.50 19.49 32.05
C PRO A 614 2.53 20.26 30.71
N GLN A 615 1.61 20.00 29.85
CA GLN A 615 1.38 20.82 28.64
C GLN A 615 0.80 22.18 29.13
N GLU A 616 1.34 23.29 28.60
CA GLU A 616 0.85 24.63 28.85
C GLU A 616 -0.50 24.90 28.17
#